data_d254e37c201ff5e5921684e494fb8db0
#
_entry.id   d254e37c201ff5e5921684e494fb8db0
#
_cell.length_a   1.000
_cell.length_b   1.000
_cell.length_c   1.000
_cell.angle_alpha   90.00
_cell.angle_beta   90.00
_cell.angle_gamma   90.00
#
_symmetry.space_group_name_H-M   'P 1'
#
loop_
_entity.id
_entity.type
_entity.pdbx_description
1 polymer ?
#
loop_
_entity_poly.entity_id
_entity_poly.type
_entity_poly.pdbx_seq_one_letter_code
_entity_poly.pdbx_strand_id
1 'polypeptide(L)'
;MDKKMKSIYTLIAVAALFVFLFLLERTLPATSMLFTVLKKGAIYALVAVSLNLLNGFTGLFSLGQAGFMLIGAYTYAIFTIPPQARTQVYQYFDGGVIQFALPVPVALVLAGLAAALFAFLVGLPVLRLKGDYLAIATLGFAEIIRAIFQWDKLGPITNGSNLLRKFPTFSSVLFPFAVSGLCIALIVLLINSSFGRAFKAIREDEIAAEAMGINLFKHKILSFVISSFFAGVSGALLAMYQTTVQASAFKAAMTYEILLIVVIGGIGSVTGSCLSSFLFIACSEWWLRFLDAQTVINGFQVPFLRSGFRKVVFSVIIMCVVLFYRQGIMGDREISVDGLIRFIKKPFAKKAKTKGGAAHE
;
A
#
# COMPACT_ATOMS: atom_id res chain seq x y z
N MET A 1 -21.33 13.82 20.12
CA MET A 1 -21.27 14.57 18.85
C MET A 1 -22.05 13.81 17.81
N ASP A 2 -23.03 14.46 17.16
CA ASP A 2 -23.89 13.82 16.17
C ASP A 2 -23.11 13.19 15.02
N LYS A 3 -23.61 12.05 14.50
CA LYS A 3 -23.00 11.29 13.42
C LYS A 3 -22.79 12.16 12.15
N LYS A 4 -23.71 13.11 11.91
CA LYS A 4 -23.62 14.12 10.84
C LYS A 4 -22.45 15.09 11.04
N MET A 5 -22.21 15.57 12.26
CA MET A 5 -21.08 16.47 12.55
C MET A 5 -19.73 15.76 12.37
N LYS A 6 -19.61 14.51 12.76
CA LYS A 6 -18.38 13.72 12.53
C LYS A 6 -18.04 13.60 11.05
N SER A 7 -19.05 13.31 10.21
CA SER A 7 -18.89 13.23 8.75
C SER A 7 -18.45 14.57 8.14
N ILE A 8 -18.98 15.68 8.61
CA ILE A 8 -18.58 17.02 8.14
C ILE A 8 -17.12 17.33 8.50
N TYR A 9 -16.69 17.02 9.74
CA TYR A 9 -15.31 17.25 10.15
C TYR A 9 -14.31 16.38 9.37
N THR A 10 -14.65 15.12 9.06
CA THR A 10 -13.80 14.28 8.22
C THR A 10 -13.69 14.82 6.80
N LEU A 11 -14.81 15.31 6.24
CA LEU A 11 -14.82 15.91 4.90
C LEU A 11 -13.97 17.19 4.85
N ILE A 12 -14.08 18.05 5.86
CA ILE A 12 -13.26 19.27 5.98
C ILE A 12 -11.77 18.91 6.13
N ALA A 13 -11.44 17.90 6.94
CA ALA A 13 -10.05 17.46 7.12
C ALA A 13 -9.45 16.91 5.81
N VAL A 14 -10.22 16.13 5.05
CA VAL A 14 -9.81 15.63 3.72
C VAL A 14 -9.64 16.79 2.74
N ALA A 15 -10.60 17.72 2.67
CA ALA A 15 -10.49 18.90 1.81
C ALA A 15 -9.27 19.76 2.18
N ALA A 16 -9.02 19.98 3.46
CA ALA A 16 -7.85 20.72 3.94
C ALA A 16 -6.53 20.02 3.56
N LEU A 17 -6.47 18.68 3.63
CA LEU A 17 -5.33 17.90 3.17
C LEU A 17 -5.07 18.12 1.67
N PHE A 18 -6.10 18.05 0.82
CA PHE A 18 -5.97 18.27 -0.62
C PHE A 18 -5.54 19.69 -0.97
N VAL A 19 -6.09 20.70 -0.27
CA VAL A 19 -5.67 22.11 -0.42
C VAL A 19 -4.21 22.28 0.01
N PHE A 20 -3.80 21.67 1.12
CA PHE A 20 -2.43 21.70 1.60
C PHE A 20 -1.46 21.07 0.59
N LEU A 21 -1.80 19.89 0.04
CA LEU A 21 -0.98 19.23 -1.00
C LEU A 21 -0.89 20.06 -2.27
N PHE A 22 -1.98 20.71 -2.69
CA PHE A 22 -2.01 21.59 -3.85
C PHE A 22 -1.11 22.82 -3.65
N LEU A 23 -1.18 23.45 -2.48
CA LEU A 23 -0.30 24.59 -2.13
C LEU A 23 1.17 24.16 -2.08
N LEU A 24 1.45 22.99 -1.52
CA LEU A 24 2.79 22.42 -1.45
C LEU A 24 3.37 22.17 -2.85
N GLU A 25 2.54 21.67 -3.79
CA GLU A 25 2.94 21.45 -5.19
C GLU A 25 3.26 22.75 -5.94
N ARG A 26 2.64 23.88 -5.53
CA ARG A 26 2.93 25.21 -6.10
C ARG A 26 4.14 25.90 -5.48
N THR A 27 4.46 25.62 -4.22
CA THR A 27 5.52 26.34 -3.49
C THR A 27 6.88 25.66 -3.59
N LEU A 28 6.93 24.33 -3.75
CA LEU A 28 8.17 23.57 -3.78
C LEU A 28 8.54 23.13 -5.20
N PRO A 29 9.85 23.03 -5.53
CA PRO A 29 10.29 22.51 -6.82
C PRO A 29 9.90 21.03 -6.97
N ALA A 30 9.51 20.64 -8.19
CA ALA A 30 9.06 19.27 -8.52
C ALA A 30 10.10 18.18 -8.20
N THR A 31 11.38 18.54 -8.10
CA THR A 31 12.50 17.65 -7.76
C THR A 31 12.68 17.38 -6.27
N SER A 32 11.84 18.00 -5.41
CA SER A 32 11.94 17.81 -3.96
C SER A 32 11.70 16.34 -3.57
N MET A 33 12.57 15.81 -2.69
CA MET A 33 12.43 14.45 -2.11
C MET A 33 11.11 14.26 -1.37
N LEU A 34 10.52 15.34 -0.88
CA LEU A 34 9.22 15.31 -0.21
C LEU A 34 8.12 14.78 -1.14
N PHE A 35 8.15 15.15 -2.44
CA PHE A 35 7.17 14.62 -3.40
C PHE A 35 7.36 13.13 -3.68
N THR A 36 8.61 12.64 -3.68
CA THR A 36 8.91 11.21 -3.75
C THR A 36 8.30 10.46 -2.58
N VAL A 37 8.50 10.95 -1.36
CA VAL A 37 7.94 10.37 -0.13
C VAL A 37 6.41 10.41 -0.16
N LEU A 38 5.81 11.53 -0.54
CA LEU A 38 4.36 11.68 -0.59
C LEU A 38 3.74 10.74 -1.64
N LYS A 39 4.21 10.76 -2.89
CA LYS A 39 3.68 9.91 -3.97
C LYS A 39 3.81 8.42 -3.63
N LYS A 40 5.02 7.99 -3.30
CA LYS A 40 5.31 6.59 -2.95
C LYS A 40 4.62 6.17 -1.65
N GLY A 41 4.60 7.06 -0.64
CA GLY A 41 3.91 6.85 0.63
C GLY A 41 2.41 6.60 0.46
N ALA A 42 1.71 7.37 -0.39
CA ALA A 42 0.29 7.17 -0.68
C ALA A 42 0.01 5.81 -1.35
N ILE A 43 0.89 5.37 -2.27
CA ILE A 43 0.77 4.07 -2.95
C ILE A 43 1.00 2.93 -1.96
N TYR A 44 2.04 3.03 -1.12
CA TYR A 44 2.34 2.04 -0.10
C TYR A 44 1.30 2.03 1.03
N ALA A 45 0.66 3.16 1.33
CA ALA A 45 -0.47 3.21 2.27
C ALA A 45 -1.64 2.37 1.76
N LEU A 46 -1.99 2.47 0.47
CA LEU A 46 -3.06 1.68 -0.11
C LEU A 46 -2.76 0.19 -0.03
N VAL A 47 -1.58 -0.26 -0.45
CA VAL A 47 -1.24 -1.68 -0.40
C VAL A 47 -1.10 -2.20 1.04
N ALA A 48 -0.57 -1.40 1.96
CA ALA A 48 -0.49 -1.77 3.37
C ALA A 48 -1.88 -1.93 4.00
N VAL A 49 -2.81 -0.99 3.73
CA VAL A 49 -4.20 -1.10 4.20
C VAL A 49 -4.91 -2.29 3.56
N SER A 50 -4.65 -2.60 2.28
CA SER A 50 -5.23 -3.77 1.62
C SER A 50 -4.70 -5.08 2.21
N LEU A 51 -3.41 -5.17 2.53
CA LEU A 51 -2.83 -6.32 3.22
C LEU A 51 -3.37 -6.43 4.66
N ASN A 52 -3.52 -5.30 5.35
CA ASN A 52 -4.05 -5.25 6.71
C ASN A 52 -5.53 -5.68 6.78
N LEU A 53 -6.32 -5.43 5.73
CA LEU A 53 -7.67 -5.98 5.61
C LEU A 53 -7.66 -7.51 5.71
N LEU A 54 -6.69 -8.16 5.08
CA LEU A 54 -6.57 -9.62 5.06
C LEU A 54 -5.91 -10.14 6.34
N ASN A 55 -4.69 -9.67 6.65
CA ASN A 55 -3.90 -10.18 7.77
C ASN A 55 -4.42 -9.66 9.12
N GLY A 56 -4.84 -8.39 9.18
CA GLY A 56 -5.22 -7.72 10.43
C GLY A 56 -6.69 -7.88 10.78
N PHE A 57 -7.60 -7.67 9.83
CA PHE A 57 -9.03 -7.69 10.11
C PHE A 57 -9.67 -9.06 9.93
N THR A 58 -9.16 -9.92 9.03
CA THR A 58 -9.69 -11.27 8.78
C THR A 58 -8.84 -12.36 9.44
N GLY A 59 -7.61 -12.06 9.85
CA GLY A 59 -6.70 -13.01 10.47
C GLY A 59 -6.07 -14.02 9.50
N LEU A 60 -6.15 -13.77 8.19
CA LEU A 60 -5.57 -14.63 7.14
C LEU A 60 -4.16 -14.15 6.80
N PHE A 61 -3.14 -14.84 7.30
CA PHE A 61 -1.76 -14.48 7.04
C PHE A 61 -1.34 -14.83 5.61
N SER A 62 -1.24 -13.82 4.73
CA SER A 62 -0.88 -13.97 3.33
C SER A 62 0.38 -13.20 2.98
N LEU A 63 1.24 -13.82 2.17
CA LEU A 63 2.48 -13.24 1.64
C LEU A 63 2.45 -13.08 0.11
N GLY A 64 1.26 -13.09 -0.51
CA GLY A 64 1.08 -13.02 -1.96
C GLY A 64 0.93 -11.62 -2.53
N GLN A 65 1.03 -10.56 -1.72
CA GLN A 65 0.60 -9.21 -2.11
C GLN A 65 1.38 -8.64 -3.30
N ALA A 66 2.71 -8.88 -3.39
CA ALA A 66 3.52 -8.44 -4.51
C ALA A 66 3.09 -9.09 -5.85
N GLY A 67 2.61 -10.34 -5.83
CA GLY A 67 2.09 -11.01 -7.02
C GLY A 67 0.82 -10.33 -7.56
N PHE A 68 -0.09 -9.91 -6.69
CA PHE A 68 -1.30 -9.20 -7.11
C PHE A 68 -0.99 -7.76 -7.58
N MET A 69 -0.01 -7.10 -6.96
CA MET A 69 0.50 -5.83 -7.46
C MET A 69 1.13 -5.96 -8.84
N LEU A 70 1.89 -7.03 -9.10
CA LEU A 70 2.47 -7.34 -10.40
C LEU A 70 1.37 -7.44 -11.47
N ILE A 71 0.32 -8.25 -11.22
CA ILE A 71 -0.80 -8.41 -12.16
C ILE A 71 -1.41 -7.04 -12.49
N GLY A 72 -1.67 -6.22 -11.46
CA GLY A 72 -2.23 -4.88 -11.65
C GLY A 72 -1.31 -3.96 -12.44
N ALA A 73 -0.01 -3.93 -12.13
CA ALA A 73 0.99 -3.12 -12.82
C ALA A 73 1.10 -3.47 -14.31
N TYR A 74 1.18 -4.78 -14.61
CA TYR A 74 1.23 -5.25 -15.99
C TYR A 74 -0.08 -5.02 -16.75
N THR A 75 -1.22 -5.31 -16.14
CA THR A 75 -2.53 -5.03 -16.74
C THR A 75 -2.66 -3.55 -17.10
N TYR A 76 -2.31 -2.65 -16.19
CA TYR A 76 -2.30 -1.22 -16.47
C TYR A 76 -1.37 -0.88 -17.65
N ALA A 77 -0.10 -1.29 -17.58
CA ALA A 77 0.88 -0.98 -18.62
C ALA A 77 0.47 -1.51 -19.99
N ILE A 78 0.06 -2.78 -20.08
CA ILE A 78 -0.33 -3.45 -21.33
C ILE A 78 -1.51 -2.74 -22.00
N PHE A 79 -2.52 -2.34 -21.23
CA PHE A 79 -3.74 -1.74 -21.80
C PHE A 79 -3.65 -0.22 -22.00
N THR A 80 -2.58 0.45 -21.54
CA THR A 80 -2.45 1.91 -21.68
C THR A 80 -1.33 2.36 -22.61
N ILE A 81 -0.42 1.46 -23.05
CA ILE A 81 0.62 1.79 -24.03
C ILE A 81 -0.04 2.20 -25.36
N PRO A 82 0.24 3.42 -25.88
CA PRO A 82 -0.29 3.87 -27.16
C PRO A 82 0.13 2.94 -28.31
N PRO A 83 -0.75 2.66 -29.31
CA PRO A 83 -0.43 1.78 -30.43
C PRO A 83 0.86 2.14 -31.18
N GLN A 84 1.11 3.45 -31.35
CA GLN A 84 2.31 3.98 -32.02
C GLN A 84 3.62 3.68 -31.27
N ALA A 85 3.57 3.49 -29.96
CA ALA A 85 4.75 3.20 -29.14
C ALA A 85 5.03 1.71 -28.99
N ARG A 86 4.09 0.83 -29.37
CA ARG A 86 4.17 -0.62 -29.12
C ARG A 86 5.32 -1.29 -29.87
N THR A 87 5.57 -0.96 -31.11
CA THR A 87 6.72 -1.48 -31.88
C THR A 87 8.06 -1.18 -31.20
N GLN A 88 8.16 -0.05 -30.49
CA GLN A 88 9.38 0.33 -29.74
C GLN A 88 9.47 -0.32 -28.35
N VAL A 89 8.35 -0.74 -27.77
CA VAL A 89 8.31 -1.42 -26.47
C VAL A 89 8.47 -2.92 -26.64
N TYR A 90 7.75 -3.50 -27.59
CA TYR A 90 7.76 -4.94 -27.92
C TYR A 90 8.70 -5.24 -29.08
N GLN A 91 9.95 -4.74 -29.05
CA GLN A 91 10.92 -4.90 -30.13
C GLN A 91 11.21 -6.36 -30.49
N TYR A 92 11.14 -7.27 -29.50
CA TYR A 92 11.43 -8.69 -29.65
C TYR A 92 10.19 -9.54 -29.94
N PHE A 93 9.00 -8.94 -30.02
CA PHE A 93 7.70 -9.62 -30.12
C PHE A 93 6.76 -8.95 -31.12
N ASP A 94 7.28 -8.47 -32.23
CA ASP A 94 6.54 -7.89 -33.36
C ASP A 94 5.46 -6.86 -33.03
N GLY A 95 5.71 -6.04 -32.01
CA GLY A 95 4.79 -4.98 -31.57
C GLY A 95 3.67 -5.44 -30.63
N GLY A 96 3.64 -6.70 -30.25
CA GLY A 96 2.65 -7.27 -29.33
C GLY A 96 1.27 -7.53 -29.94
N VAL A 97 0.43 -8.29 -29.23
CA VAL A 97 -0.91 -8.73 -29.69
C VAL A 97 -1.98 -7.64 -29.53
N ILE A 98 -1.92 -6.85 -28.45
CA ILE A 98 -2.93 -5.85 -28.11
C ILE A 98 -2.60 -4.55 -28.85
N GLN A 99 -3.52 -4.04 -29.69
CA GLN A 99 -3.28 -2.87 -30.57
C GLN A 99 -4.15 -1.65 -30.20
N PHE A 100 -4.82 -1.66 -29.05
CA PHE A 100 -5.65 -0.54 -28.59
C PHE A 100 -5.15 -0.02 -27.23
N ALA A 101 -5.46 1.23 -26.90
CA ALA A 101 -5.16 1.84 -25.61
C ALA A 101 -6.45 2.24 -24.89
N LEU A 102 -6.54 1.93 -23.61
CA LEU A 102 -7.66 2.32 -22.74
C LEU A 102 -7.35 3.62 -21.99
N PRO A 103 -8.37 4.41 -21.63
CA PRO A 103 -8.19 5.58 -20.77
C PRO A 103 -7.77 5.14 -19.36
N VAL A 104 -6.95 5.97 -18.71
CA VAL A 104 -6.32 5.69 -17.41
C VAL A 104 -7.31 5.19 -16.33
N PRO A 105 -8.49 5.84 -16.11
CA PRO A 105 -9.41 5.38 -15.07
C PRO A 105 -9.95 3.95 -15.31
N VAL A 106 -10.24 3.63 -16.58
CA VAL A 106 -10.72 2.30 -16.95
C VAL A 106 -9.64 1.25 -16.75
N ALA A 107 -8.39 1.57 -17.15
CA ALA A 107 -7.25 0.67 -16.98
C ALA A 107 -6.93 0.43 -15.48
N LEU A 108 -7.10 1.42 -14.60
CA LEU A 108 -6.94 1.25 -13.15
C LEU A 108 -7.97 0.27 -12.56
N VAL A 109 -9.24 0.41 -12.96
CA VAL A 109 -10.30 -0.53 -12.53
C VAL A 109 -10.03 -1.92 -13.08
N LEU A 110 -9.64 -2.02 -14.35
CA LEU A 110 -9.29 -3.30 -14.99
C LEU A 110 -8.09 -3.97 -14.29
N ALA A 111 -7.08 -3.20 -13.88
CA ALA A 111 -5.94 -3.69 -13.12
C ALA A 111 -6.36 -4.32 -11.77
N GLY A 112 -7.28 -3.67 -11.06
CA GLY A 112 -7.88 -4.23 -9.85
C GLY A 112 -8.70 -5.48 -10.12
N LEU A 113 -9.55 -5.47 -11.14
CA LEU A 113 -10.39 -6.62 -11.52
C LEU A 113 -9.55 -7.82 -11.97
N ALA A 114 -8.48 -7.60 -12.74
CA ALA A 114 -7.56 -8.68 -13.12
C ALA A 114 -6.91 -9.31 -11.89
N ALA A 115 -6.39 -8.50 -10.96
CA ALA A 115 -5.82 -9.00 -9.71
C ALA A 115 -6.87 -9.76 -8.87
N ALA A 116 -8.09 -9.27 -8.81
CA ALA A 116 -9.21 -9.93 -8.11
C ALA A 116 -9.58 -11.28 -8.73
N LEU A 117 -9.60 -11.36 -10.07
CA LEU A 117 -9.88 -12.61 -10.79
C LEU A 117 -8.81 -13.67 -10.51
N PHE A 118 -7.52 -13.30 -10.62
CA PHE A 118 -6.43 -14.20 -10.27
C PHE A 118 -6.46 -14.60 -8.79
N ALA A 119 -6.77 -13.65 -7.90
CA ALA A 119 -6.95 -13.94 -6.48
C ALA A 119 -8.10 -14.92 -6.21
N PHE A 120 -9.21 -14.80 -6.92
CA PHE A 120 -10.31 -15.75 -6.82
C PHE A 120 -9.87 -17.15 -7.24
N LEU A 121 -9.21 -17.29 -8.40
CA LEU A 121 -8.73 -18.59 -8.90
C LEU A 121 -7.72 -19.25 -7.94
N VAL A 122 -6.74 -18.47 -7.46
CA VAL A 122 -5.73 -18.93 -6.50
C VAL A 122 -6.35 -19.18 -5.13
N GLY A 123 -7.28 -18.34 -4.70
CA GLY A 123 -7.93 -18.42 -3.40
C GLY A 123 -8.76 -19.69 -3.21
N LEU A 124 -9.37 -20.23 -4.26
CA LEU A 124 -10.18 -21.47 -4.17
C LEU A 124 -9.41 -22.65 -3.55
N PRO A 125 -8.19 -23.00 -4.01
CA PRO A 125 -7.41 -24.07 -3.38
C PRO A 125 -6.68 -23.59 -2.11
N VAL A 126 -6.14 -22.37 -2.11
CA VAL A 126 -5.20 -21.89 -1.08
C VAL A 126 -5.90 -21.61 0.25
N LEU A 127 -7.11 -21.04 0.23
CA LEU A 127 -7.85 -20.71 1.45
C LEU A 127 -8.43 -21.95 2.21
N ARG A 128 -8.22 -23.15 1.67
CA ARG A 128 -8.47 -24.41 2.39
C ARG A 128 -7.32 -24.76 3.35
N LEU A 129 -6.15 -24.16 3.13
CA LEU A 129 -4.99 -24.32 4.01
C LEU A 129 -5.16 -23.44 5.26
N LYS A 130 -4.58 -23.88 6.37
CA LYS A 130 -4.67 -23.20 7.67
C LYS A 130 -3.29 -22.72 8.13
N GLY A 131 -3.28 -21.64 8.91
CA GLY A 131 -2.08 -21.13 9.57
C GLY A 131 -0.96 -20.79 8.58
N ASP A 132 0.25 -21.20 8.89
CA ASP A 132 1.47 -20.86 8.14
C ASP A 132 1.50 -21.45 6.72
N TYR A 133 0.80 -22.55 6.48
CA TYR A 133 0.70 -23.14 5.14
C TYR A 133 0.03 -22.21 4.13
N LEU A 134 -0.92 -21.38 4.59
CA LEU A 134 -1.54 -20.35 3.76
C LEU A 134 -0.51 -19.29 3.31
N ALA A 135 0.35 -18.85 4.21
CA ALA A 135 1.41 -17.89 3.90
C ALA A 135 2.42 -18.43 2.88
N ILE A 136 2.88 -19.67 3.09
CA ILE A 136 3.83 -20.33 2.18
C ILE A 136 3.21 -20.53 0.79
N ALA A 137 1.96 -20.98 0.73
CA ALA A 137 1.26 -21.17 -0.53
C ALA A 137 1.06 -19.86 -1.28
N THR A 138 0.62 -18.79 -0.62
CA THR A 138 0.42 -17.48 -1.26
C THR A 138 1.75 -16.87 -1.75
N LEU A 139 2.85 -17.05 -1.01
CA LEU A 139 4.18 -16.65 -1.44
C LEU A 139 4.62 -17.45 -2.69
N GLY A 140 4.43 -18.78 -2.66
CA GLY A 140 4.74 -19.64 -3.82
C GLY A 140 3.94 -19.24 -5.06
N PHE A 141 2.65 -18.95 -4.94
CA PHE A 141 1.83 -18.46 -6.04
C PHE A 141 2.28 -17.09 -6.57
N ALA A 142 2.71 -16.17 -5.69
CA ALA A 142 3.25 -14.88 -6.13
C ALA A 142 4.51 -15.06 -6.99
N GLU A 143 5.41 -15.99 -6.62
CA GLU A 143 6.61 -16.30 -7.40
C GLU A 143 6.27 -17.05 -8.71
N ILE A 144 5.27 -17.94 -8.70
CA ILE A 144 4.77 -18.58 -9.94
C ILE A 144 4.21 -17.52 -10.90
N ILE A 145 3.36 -16.61 -10.41
CA ILE A 145 2.81 -15.51 -11.22
C ILE A 145 3.96 -14.68 -11.80
N ARG A 146 4.97 -14.33 -10.99
CA ARG A 146 6.13 -13.58 -11.45
C ARG A 146 6.91 -14.33 -12.53
N ALA A 147 7.11 -15.63 -12.39
CA ALA A 147 7.80 -16.46 -13.39
C ALA A 147 6.99 -16.56 -14.70
N ILE A 148 5.66 -16.70 -14.62
CA ILE A 148 4.76 -16.71 -15.79
C ILE A 148 4.85 -15.40 -16.56
N PHE A 149 4.89 -14.25 -15.89
CA PHE A 149 5.00 -12.95 -16.54
C PHE A 149 6.38 -12.71 -17.19
N GLN A 150 7.42 -13.42 -16.76
CA GLN A 150 8.76 -13.40 -17.36
C GLN A 150 8.93 -14.40 -18.50
N TRP A 151 7.96 -15.27 -18.71
CA TRP A 151 8.08 -16.35 -19.69
C TRP A 151 7.98 -15.82 -21.13
N ASP A 152 8.97 -16.15 -21.97
CA ASP A 152 9.08 -15.63 -23.34
C ASP A 152 7.92 -16.02 -24.24
N LYS A 153 7.25 -17.16 -24.01
CA LYS A 153 6.03 -17.52 -24.77
C LYS A 153 4.86 -16.55 -24.54
N LEU A 154 4.81 -15.89 -23.39
CA LEU A 154 3.86 -14.80 -23.10
C LEU A 154 4.41 -13.43 -23.51
N GLY A 155 5.61 -13.37 -24.05
CA GLY A 155 6.28 -12.16 -24.50
C GLY A 155 5.44 -11.24 -25.39
N PRO A 156 4.64 -11.75 -26.36
CA PRO A 156 3.72 -10.92 -27.14
C PRO A 156 2.69 -10.13 -26.32
N ILE A 157 2.42 -10.55 -25.08
CA ILE A 157 1.50 -9.87 -24.16
C ILE A 157 2.28 -9.12 -23.06
N THR A 158 3.21 -9.80 -22.36
CA THR A 158 3.90 -9.29 -21.17
C THR A 158 5.24 -8.63 -21.46
N ASN A 159 5.75 -8.70 -22.69
CA ASN A 159 7.12 -8.35 -23.06
C ASN A 159 8.20 -9.24 -22.40
N GLY A 160 7.81 -10.38 -21.81
CA GLY A 160 8.72 -11.33 -21.16
C GLY A 160 9.55 -10.70 -20.03
N SER A 161 10.84 -10.90 -20.05
CA SER A 161 11.77 -10.31 -19.06
C SER A 161 12.14 -8.86 -19.33
N ASN A 162 11.67 -8.26 -20.42
CA ASN A 162 11.98 -6.89 -20.81
C ASN A 162 11.12 -5.87 -20.07
N LEU A 163 11.56 -4.61 -20.11
CA LEU A 163 10.84 -3.48 -19.50
C LEU A 163 9.65 -3.05 -20.34
N LEU A 164 8.48 -2.91 -19.70
CA LEU A 164 7.36 -2.14 -20.25
C LEU A 164 7.55 -0.67 -19.90
N ARG A 165 7.38 0.21 -20.87
CA ARG A 165 7.55 1.66 -20.75
C ARG A 165 6.62 2.39 -21.73
N LYS A 166 6.61 3.75 -21.70
CA LYS A 166 5.79 4.59 -22.58
C LYS A 166 4.27 4.47 -22.37
N PHE A 167 3.84 4.07 -21.20
CA PHE A 167 2.44 4.19 -20.78
C PHE A 167 2.20 5.53 -20.06
N PRO A 168 0.94 6.02 -19.96
CA PRO A 168 0.60 7.25 -19.26
C PRO A 168 1.03 7.21 -17.80
N THR A 169 1.66 8.29 -17.34
CA THR A 169 2.12 8.46 -15.95
C THR A 169 1.47 9.70 -15.33
N PHE A 170 1.61 9.89 -14.02
CA PHE A 170 1.17 11.11 -13.35
C PHE A 170 2.37 11.99 -12.94
N SER A 171 2.23 13.29 -13.10
CA SER A 171 3.19 14.28 -12.58
C SER A 171 2.77 14.83 -11.23
N SER A 172 1.46 15.08 -11.04
CA SER A 172 0.88 15.65 -9.83
C SER A 172 0.89 14.68 -8.64
N VAL A 173 1.08 15.22 -7.43
CA VAL A 173 0.94 14.49 -6.16
C VAL A 173 -0.52 14.19 -5.85
N LEU A 174 -1.45 15.02 -6.34
CA LEU A 174 -2.88 14.89 -6.05
C LEU A 174 -3.48 13.60 -6.59
N PHE A 175 -3.01 13.12 -7.76
CA PHE A 175 -3.57 11.93 -8.40
C PHE A 175 -3.42 10.65 -7.54
N PRO A 176 -2.20 10.25 -7.09
CA PRO A 176 -2.06 9.07 -6.23
C PRO A 176 -2.79 9.23 -4.88
N PHE A 177 -2.84 10.44 -4.31
CA PHE A 177 -3.61 10.68 -3.09
C PHE A 177 -5.12 10.55 -3.30
N ALA A 178 -5.66 11.02 -4.41
CA ALA A 178 -7.08 10.91 -4.72
C ALA A 178 -7.48 9.43 -4.91
N VAL A 179 -6.72 8.69 -5.72
CA VAL A 179 -7.04 7.28 -5.99
C VAL A 179 -6.81 6.42 -4.74
N SER A 180 -5.67 6.54 -4.07
CA SER A 180 -5.39 5.78 -2.85
C SER A 180 -6.36 6.15 -1.72
N GLY A 181 -6.67 7.44 -1.55
CA GLY A 181 -7.61 7.91 -0.54
C GLY A 181 -9.03 7.39 -0.78
N LEU A 182 -9.50 7.39 -2.03
CA LEU A 182 -10.80 6.81 -2.40
C LEU A 182 -10.83 5.30 -2.09
N CYS A 183 -9.79 4.56 -2.50
CA CYS A 183 -9.70 3.12 -2.26
C CYS A 183 -9.63 2.80 -0.76
N ILE A 184 -8.85 3.54 0.02
CA ILE A 184 -8.78 3.39 1.48
C ILE A 184 -10.14 3.69 2.13
N ALA A 185 -10.84 4.73 1.66
CA ALA A 185 -12.20 5.03 2.15
C ALA A 185 -13.17 3.87 1.89
N LEU A 186 -13.10 3.23 0.72
CA LEU A 186 -13.91 2.04 0.41
C LEU A 186 -13.56 0.85 1.33
N ILE A 187 -12.28 0.63 1.62
CA ILE A 187 -11.85 -0.41 2.59
C ILE A 187 -12.39 -0.10 3.98
N VAL A 188 -12.31 1.15 4.45
CA VAL A 188 -12.84 1.57 5.75
C VAL A 188 -14.36 1.39 5.83
N LEU A 189 -15.09 1.71 4.76
CA LEU A 189 -16.53 1.45 4.69
C LEU A 189 -16.83 -0.05 4.79
N LEU A 190 -16.05 -0.89 4.11
CA LEU A 190 -16.18 -2.34 4.18
C LEU A 190 -15.93 -2.87 5.59
N ILE A 191 -14.85 -2.42 6.25
CA ILE A 191 -14.49 -2.82 7.62
C ILE A 191 -15.59 -2.45 8.64
N ASN A 192 -16.29 -1.35 8.40
CA ASN A 192 -17.38 -0.88 9.26
C ASN A 192 -18.75 -1.50 8.90
N SER A 193 -18.84 -2.28 7.84
CA SER A 193 -20.05 -2.97 7.39
C SER A 193 -20.33 -4.27 8.17
N SER A 194 -21.41 -4.97 7.80
CA SER A 194 -21.70 -6.34 8.31
C SER A 194 -20.60 -7.32 7.93
N PHE A 195 -20.03 -7.20 6.72
CA PHE A 195 -18.92 -8.04 6.29
C PHE A 195 -17.68 -7.86 7.15
N GLY A 196 -17.33 -6.61 7.51
CA GLY A 196 -16.20 -6.33 8.38
C GLY A 196 -16.37 -6.88 9.80
N ARG A 197 -17.61 -6.92 10.32
CA ARG A 197 -17.89 -7.59 11.59
C ARG A 197 -17.68 -9.11 11.49
N ALA A 198 -18.10 -9.72 10.39
CA ALA A 198 -17.85 -11.14 10.14
C ALA A 198 -16.36 -11.45 10.01
N PHE A 199 -15.58 -10.59 9.34
CA PHE A 199 -14.12 -10.73 9.26
C PHE A 199 -13.46 -10.72 10.63
N LYS A 200 -13.83 -9.77 11.50
CA LYS A 200 -13.31 -9.69 12.87
C LYS A 200 -13.70 -10.91 13.71
N ALA A 201 -14.92 -11.40 13.56
CA ALA A 201 -15.37 -12.63 14.25
C ALA A 201 -14.53 -13.85 13.83
N ILE A 202 -14.24 -14.00 12.52
CA ILE A 202 -13.38 -15.06 12.00
C ILE A 202 -11.95 -14.95 12.54
N ARG A 203 -11.43 -13.73 12.68
CA ARG A 203 -10.10 -13.47 13.25
C ARG A 203 -9.99 -13.90 14.71
N GLU A 204 -11.02 -13.62 15.51
CA GLU A 204 -11.00 -13.94 16.95
C GLU A 204 -11.13 -15.45 17.18
N ASP A 205 -12.11 -16.12 16.57
CA ASP A 205 -12.30 -17.57 16.65
C ASP A 205 -13.12 -18.07 15.46
N GLU A 206 -12.49 -18.89 14.60
CA GLU A 206 -13.13 -19.47 13.42
C GLU A 206 -14.26 -20.44 13.80
N ILE A 207 -14.09 -21.24 14.87
CA ILE A 207 -15.06 -22.26 15.28
C ILE A 207 -16.31 -21.57 15.85
N ALA A 208 -16.12 -20.57 16.71
CA ALA A 208 -17.22 -19.79 17.25
C ALA A 208 -17.97 -19.02 16.17
N ALA A 209 -17.25 -18.43 15.18
CA ALA A 209 -17.88 -17.73 14.07
C ALA A 209 -18.74 -18.67 13.21
N GLU A 210 -18.27 -19.90 12.95
CA GLU A 210 -19.02 -20.91 12.20
C GLU A 210 -20.26 -21.37 12.97
N ALA A 211 -20.14 -21.59 14.28
CA ALA A 211 -21.25 -21.93 15.15
C ALA A 211 -22.36 -20.86 15.19
N MET A 212 -21.99 -19.58 14.99
CA MET A 212 -22.91 -18.45 14.85
C MET A 212 -23.48 -18.29 13.44
N GLY A 213 -23.24 -19.26 12.53
CA GLY A 213 -23.78 -19.27 11.17
C GLY A 213 -22.98 -18.46 10.14
N ILE A 214 -21.77 -18.02 10.46
CA ILE A 214 -20.89 -17.33 9.49
C ILE A 214 -20.25 -18.35 8.57
N ASN A 215 -20.48 -18.24 7.25
CA ASN A 215 -19.82 -19.09 6.27
C ASN A 215 -18.35 -18.65 6.12
N LEU A 216 -17.43 -19.39 6.73
CA LEU A 216 -16.00 -19.09 6.78
C LEU A 216 -15.40 -18.94 5.38
N PHE A 217 -15.64 -19.93 4.52
CA PHE A 217 -15.04 -19.97 3.19
C PHE A 217 -15.46 -18.77 2.32
N LYS A 218 -16.75 -18.42 2.34
CA LYS A 218 -17.28 -17.28 1.59
C LYS A 218 -16.66 -15.96 2.06
N HIS A 219 -16.53 -15.77 3.37
CA HIS A 219 -15.97 -14.51 3.90
C HIS A 219 -14.46 -14.45 3.73
N LYS A 220 -13.74 -15.56 3.85
CA LYS A 220 -12.30 -15.64 3.59
C LYS A 220 -11.98 -15.33 2.12
N ILE A 221 -12.69 -15.94 1.16
CA ILE A 221 -12.53 -15.63 -0.27
C ILE A 221 -12.85 -14.15 -0.53
N LEU A 222 -13.93 -13.64 0.02
CA LEU A 222 -14.33 -12.24 -0.21
C LEU A 222 -13.24 -11.25 0.27
N SER A 223 -12.71 -11.45 1.48
CA SER A 223 -11.63 -10.60 2.00
C SER A 223 -10.36 -10.71 1.15
N PHE A 224 -10.01 -11.92 0.70
CA PHE A 224 -8.84 -12.18 -0.12
C PHE A 224 -8.94 -11.50 -1.49
N VAL A 225 -10.08 -11.64 -2.18
CA VAL A 225 -10.34 -11.05 -3.50
C VAL A 225 -10.36 -9.52 -3.42
N ILE A 226 -11.02 -8.95 -2.40
CA ILE A 226 -11.07 -7.49 -2.23
C ILE A 226 -9.70 -6.91 -1.89
N SER A 227 -8.95 -7.56 -0.99
CA SER A 227 -7.56 -7.15 -0.69
C SER A 227 -6.71 -7.17 -1.96
N SER A 228 -6.80 -8.23 -2.76
CA SER A 228 -6.05 -8.37 -4.01
C SER A 228 -6.47 -7.36 -5.09
N PHE A 229 -7.76 -6.98 -5.14
CA PHE A 229 -8.24 -5.90 -6.00
C PHE A 229 -7.49 -4.58 -5.72
N PHE A 230 -7.46 -4.17 -4.44
CA PHE A 230 -6.78 -2.94 -4.06
C PHE A 230 -5.25 -3.04 -4.19
N ALA A 231 -4.67 -4.23 -4.01
CA ALA A 231 -3.27 -4.48 -4.32
C ALA A 231 -2.98 -4.29 -5.83
N GLY A 232 -3.87 -4.76 -6.71
CA GLY A 232 -3.77 -4.55 -8.14
C GLY A 232 -3.82 -3.07 -8.53
N VAL A 233 -4.75 -2.31 -7.95
CA VAL A 233 -4.81 -0.84 -8.14
C VAL A 233 -3.53 -0.16 -7.65
N SER A 234 -3.02 -0.56 -6.47
CA SER A 234 -1.75 -0.04 -5.95
C SER A 234 -0.57 -0.38 -6.86
N GLY A 235 -0.55 -1.59 -7.45
CA GLY A 235 0.45 -2.00 -8.45
C GLY A 235 0.43 -1.13 -9.70
N ALA A 236 -0.76 -0.79 -10.21
CA ALA A 236 -0.92 0.12 -11.32
C ALA A 236 -0.43 1.55 -10.99
N LEU A 237 -0.75 2.07 -9.81
CA LEU A 237 -0.22 3.36 -9.34
C LEU A 237 1.30 3.33 -9.19
N LEU A 238 1.86 2.21 -8.72
CA LEU A 238 3.32 2.04 -8.61
C LEU A 238 3.99 2.02 -10.00
N ALA A 239 3.38 1.36 -10.99
CA ALA A 239 3.83 1.39 -12.37
C ALA A 239 3.88 2.82 -12.92
N MET A 240 2.81 3.59 -12.72
CA MET A 240 2.75 5.00 -13.12
C MET A 240 3.82 5.84 -12.44
N TYR A 241 4.11 5.57 -11.17
CA TYR A 241 5.16 6.26 -10.40
C TYR A 241 6.56 5.91 -10.90
N GLN A 242 6.84 4.62 -11.15
CA GLN A 242 8.16 4.14 -11.61
C GLN A 242 8.41 4.41 -13.09
N THR A 243 7.36 4.75 -13.88
CA THR A 243 7.42 4.96 -15.35
C THR A 243 7.84 3.74 -16.16
N THR A 244 8.17 2.66 -15.50
CA THR A 244 8.59 1.37 -16.07
C THR A 244 8.02 0.22 -15.25
N VAL A 245 7.73 -0.90 -15.91
CA VAL A 245 7.27 -2.13 -15.24
C VAL A 245 8.17 -3.28 -15.66
N GLN A 246 8.67 -4.00 -14.67
CA GLN A 246 9.42 -5.25 -14.86
C GLN A 246 9.05 -6.22 -13.74
N ALA A 247 8.83 -7.48 -14.09
CA ALA A 247 8.43 -8.50 -13.12
C ALA A 247 9.49 -8.75 -12.02
N SER A 248 10.76 -8.52 -12.33
CA SER A 248 11.86 -8.62 -11.36
C SER A 248 11.79 -7.61 -10.20
N ALA A 249 11.01 -6.54 -10.31
CA ALA A 249 10.77 -5.59 -9.23
C ALA A 249 9.82 -6.12 -8.15
N PHE A 250 8.92 -7.05 -8.52
CA PHE A 250 7.87 -7.60 -7.64
C PHE A 250 8.29 -8.94 -7.02
N LYS A 251 9.43 -8.97 -6.33
CA LYS A 251 9.93 -10.15 -5.61
C LYS A 251 9.30 -10.26 -4.23
N ALA A 252 9.48 -11.42 -3.60
CA ALA A 252 9.09 -11.67 -2.21
C ALA A 252 9.57 -10.58 -1.23
N ALA A 253 10.74 -9.99 -1.47
CA ALA A 253 11.27 -8.88 -0.66
C ALA A 253 10.29 -7.70 -0.57
N MET A 254 9.58 -7.37 -1.66
CA MET A 254 8.58 -6.32 -1.66
C MET A 254 7.37 -6.67 -0.76
N THR A 255 6.94 -7.93 -0.75
CA THR A 255 5.87 -8.38 0.17
C THR A 255 6.30 -8.22 1.62
N TYR A 256 7.56 -8.55 1.95
CA TYR A 256 8.08 -8.35 3.30
C TYR A 256 8.16 -6.87 3.69
N GLU A 257 8.53 -5.98 2.77
CA GLU A 257 8.49 -4.53 3.01
C GLU A 257 7.07 -4.06 3.35
N ILE A 258 6.06 -4.51 2.58
CA ILE A 258 4.66 -4.17 2.82
C ILE A 258 4.17 -4.74 4.16
N LEU A 259 4.52 -5.99 4.47
CA LEU A 259 4.19 -6.62 5.75
C LEU A 259 4.80 -5.85 6.93
N LEU A 260 6.06 -5.42 6.81
CA LEU A 260 6.73 -4.62 7.83
C LEU A 260 6.01 -3.29 8.09
N ILE A 261 5.55 -2.63 7.04
CA ILE A 261 4.74 -1.41 7.17
C ILE A 261 3.47 -1.67 7.99
N VAL A 262 2.78 -2.78 7.72
CA VAL A 262 1.57 -3.19 8.46
C VAL A 262 1.88 -3.50 9.92
N VAL A 263 2.95 -4.26 10.18
CA VAL A 263 3.37 -4.64 11.54
C VAL A 263 3.79 -3.41 12.36
N ILE A 264 4.59 -2.51 11.77
CA ILE A 264 5.01 -1.26 12.42
C ILE A 264 3.81 -0.36 12.69
N GLY A 265 2.86 -0.30 11.75
CA GLY A 265 1.63 0.50 11.92
C GLY A 265 0.69 -0.03 13.00
N GLY A 266 0.64 -1.34 13.14
CA GLY A 266 -0.28 -2.08 13.99
C GLY A 266 -1.24 -2.94 13.18
N ILE A 267 -1.22 -4.25 13.44
CA ILE A 267 -2.08 -5.22 12.79
C ILE A 267 -3.53 -4.97 13.24
N GLY A 268 -4.42 -4.66 12.28
CA GLY A 268 -5.81 -4.30 12.56
C GLY A 268 -6.08 -2.80 12.69
N SER A 269 -5.06 -1.92 12.45
CA SER A 269 -5.24 -0.46 12.41
C SER A 269 -5.02 0.10 11.00
N VAL A 270 -6.04 0.72 10.41
CA VAL A 270 -5.95 1.40 9.11
C VAL A 270 -5.11 2.68 9.22
N THR A 271 -5.36 3.48 10.26
CA THR A 271 -4.62 4.73 10.49
C THR A 271 -3.16 4.47 10.78
N GLY A 272 -2.86 3.39 11.53
CA GLY A 272 -1.50 2.93 11.78
C GLY A 272 -0.78 2.54 10.48
N SER A 273 -1.40 1.75 9.62
CA SER A 273 -0.84 1.36 8.31
C SER A 273 -0.59 2.55 7.39
N CYS A 274 -1.47 3.55 7.38
CA CYS A 274 -1.24 4.78 6.62
C CYS A 274 -0.05 5.58 7.17
N LEU A 275 0.01 5.80 8.47
CA LEU A 275 1.09 6.58 9.10
C LEU A 275 2.45 5.91 8.92
N SER A 276 2.49 4.59 9.16
CA SER A 276 3.73 3.81 9.02
C SER A 276 4.23 3.76 7.58
N SER A 277 3.35 3.78 6.57
CA SER A 277 3.77 3.81 5.16
C SER A 277 4.56 5.08 4.84
N PHE A 278 4.08 6.25 5.27
CA PHE A 278 4.81 7.51 5.07
C PHE A 278 6.12 7.53 5.87
N LEU A 279 6.10 7.07 7.12
CA LEU A 279 7.28 6.99 7.97
C LEU A 279 8.34 6.06 7.36
N PHE A 280 7.93 4.86 6.93
CA PHE A 280 8.80 3.86 6.30
C PHE A 280 9.45 4.40 5.03
N ILE A 281 8.67 5.02 4.14
CA ILE A 281 9.19 5.60 2.90
C ILE A 281 10.08 6.82 3.19
N ALA A 282 9.74 7.66 4.15
CA ALA A 282 10.58 8.79 4.56
C ALA A 282 11.93 8.32 5.12
N CYS A 283 11.93 7.30 5.97
CA CYS A 283 13.17 6.70 6.48
C CYS A 283 13.98 6.07 5.35
N SER A 284 13.33 5.26 4.50
CA SER A 284 13.99 4.53 3.43
C SER A 284 14.55 5.42 2.33
N GLU A 285 13.79 6.43 1.87
CA GLU A 285 14.15 7.19 0.65
C GLU A 285 14.79 8.56 0.95
N TRP A 286 14.50 9.14 2.10
CA TRP A 286 14.96 10.49 2.44
C TRP A 286 16.00 10.46 3.56
N TRP A 287 15.64 10.05 4.78
CA TRP A 287 16.53 10.20 5.94
C TRP A 287 17.79 9.33 5.87
N LEU A 288 17.70 8.10 5.39
CA LEU A 288 18.86 7.21 5.30
C LEU A 288 19.61 7.30 3.96
N ARG A 289 19.19 8.19 3.06
CA ARG A 289 19.83 8.32 1.73
C ARG A 289 21.30 8.75 1.80
N PHE A 290 21.67 9.54 2.81
CA PHE A 290 23.06 9.96 3.00
C PHE A 290 24.03 8.81 3.22
N LEU A 291 23.53 7.64 3.68
CA LEU A 291 24.34 6.42 3.90
C LEU A 291 24.77 5.74 2.60
N ASP A 292 24.10 6.01 1.49
CA ASP A 292 24.47 5.48 0.17
C ASP A 292 25.47 6.40 -0.58
N ALA A 293 25.72 7.60 -0.07
CA ALA A 293 26.67 8.54 -0.66
C ALA A 293 28.10 8.09 -0.28
N GLN A 294 28.95 7.84 -1.30
CA GLN A 294 30.37 7.62 -1.09
C GLN A 294 30.99 8.93 -0.60
N THR A 295 31.28 9.02 0.67
CA THR A 295 31.90 10.19 1.27
C THR A 295 33.39 9.92 1.44
N VAL A 296 34.22 10.72 0.75
CA VAL A 296 35.67 10.75 0.92
C VAL A 296 36.00 11.88 1.88
N ILE A 297 36.43 11.58 3.09
CA ILE A 297 36.88 12.57 4.07
C ILE A 297 38.42 12.54 4.09
N ASN A 298 39.06 13.65 3.69
CA ASN A 298 40.53 13.80 3.65
C ASN A 298 41.30 12.67 2.91
N GLY A 299 40.77 12.20 1.78
CA GLY A 299 41.40 11.14 1.00
C GLY A 299 41.16 9.72 1.54
N PHE A 300 40.49 9.56 2.68
CA PHE A 300 40.13 8.27 3.24
C PHE A 300 38.70 7.91 2.82
N GLN A 301 38.50 6.83 2.06
CA GLN A 301 37.17 6.29 1.77
C GLN A 301 36.67 5.64 3.05
N VAL A 302 35.55 6.13 3.58
CA VAL A 302 34.89 5.54 4.75
C VAL A 302 34.34 4.16 4.33
N PRO A 303 34.89 3.03 4.85
CA PRO A 303 34.63 1.69 4.31
C PRO A 303 33.16 1.22 4.44
N PHE A 304 32.36 1.87 5.28
CA PHE A 304 30.95 1.52 5.53
C PHE A 304 29.96 2.32 4.69
N LEU A 305 30.33 3.48 4.16
CA LEU A 305 29.45 4.31 3.32
C LEU A 305 29.54 3.86 1.85
N ARG A 306 28.87 2.74 1.53
CA ARG A 306 28.79 2.17 0.18
C ARG A 306 27.34 2.02 -0.25
N SER A 307 27.11 2.00 -1.56
CA SER A 307 25.80 1.68 -2.13
C SER A 307 25.25 0.36 -1.54
N GLY A 308 24.08 0.46 -0.90
CA GLY A 308 23.41 -0.66 -0.21
C GLY A 308 23.56 -0.68 1.31
N PHE A 309 24.48 0.10 1.93
CA PHE A 309 24.62 0.15 3.39
C PHE A 309 23.36 0.68 4.07
N ARG A 310 22.64 1.59 3.41
CA ARG A 310 21.32 2.05 3.82
C ARG A 310 20.35 0.91 4.13
N LYS A 311 20.33 -0.15 3.31
CA LYS A 311 19.45 -1.31 3.51
C LYS A 311 19.82 -2.09 4.77
N VAL A 312 21.09 -2.21 5.08
CA VAL A 312 21.58 -2.90 6.29
C VAL A 312 21.15 -2.13 7.55
N VAL A 313 21.42 -0.81 7.59
CA VAL A 313 21.04 0.03 8.73
C VAL A 313 19.52 0.03 8.89
N PHE A 314 18.79 0.13 7.80
CA PHE A 314 17.33 0.10 7.81
C PHE A 314 16.77 -1.24 8.32
N SER A 315 17.38 -2.37 7.93
CA SER A 315 17.00 -3.70 8.45
C SER A 315 17.23 -3.82 9.96
N VAL A 316 18.32 -3.26 10.48
CA VAL A 316 18.60 -3.25 11.92
C VAL A 316 17.58 -2.39 12.67
N ILE A 317 17.25 -1.20 12.14
CA ILE A 317 16.22 -0.32 12.73
C ILE A 317 14.87 -1.05 12.80
N ILE A 318 14.46 -1.70 11.68
CA ILE A 318 13.22 -2.46 11.63
C ILE A 318 13.23 -3.60 12.65
N MET A 319 14.31 -4.35 12.72
CA MET A 319 14.46 -5.45 13.69
C MET A 319 14.28 -4.93 15.13
N CYS A 320 14.91 -3.82 15.47
CA CYS A 320 14.74 -3.18 16.78
C CYS A 320 13.29 -2.76 17.03
N VAL A 321 12.65 -2.12 16.04
CA VAL A 321 11.24 -1.69 16.19
C VAL A 321 10.32 -2.89 16.40
N VAL A 322 10.47 -3.96 15.64
CA VAL A 322 9.63 -5.17 15.78
C VAL A 322 9.86 -5.88 17.12
N LEU A 323 11.10 -5.93 17.61
CA LEU A 323 11.41 -6.55 18.90
C LEU A 323 10.87 -5.76 20.09
N PHE A 324 11.00 -4.43 20.08
CA PHE A 324 10.61 -3.58 21.21
C PHE A 324 9.15 -3.10 21.15
N TYR A 325 8.59 -2.94 19.94
CA TYR A 325 7.23 -2.45 19.72
C TYR A 325 6.34 -3.53 19.06
N ARG A 326 6.12 -4.65 19.74
CA ARG A 326 5.33 -5.78 19.23
C ARG A 326 3.88 -5.42 18.85
N GLN A 327 3.30 -4.39 19.48
CA GLN A 327 1.93 -3.94 19.20
C GLN A 327 1.86 -2.93 18.03
N GLY A 328 3.00 -2.51 17.48
CA GLY A 328 3.06 -1.44 16.49
C GLY A 328 2.78 -0.04 17.09
N ILE A 329 2.87 1.01 16.25
CA ILE A 329 2.73 2.41 16.69
C ILE A 329 1.33 2.71 17.25
N MET A 330 0.29 2.12 16.62
CA MET A 330 -1.10 2.36 17.01
C MET A 330 -1.75 1.17 17.73
N GLY A 331 -1.14 -0.02 17.69
CA GLY A 331 -1.75 -1.25 18.20
C GLY A 331 -3.11 -1.50 17.53
N ASP A 332 -4.12 -1.89 18.31
CA ASP A 332 -5.51 -2.04 17.86
C ASP A 332 -6.32 -0.71 17.90
N ARG A 333 -5.65 0.40 18.18
CA ARG A 333 -6.34 1.70 18.30
C ARG A 333 -6.39 2.41 16.97
N GLU A 334 -7.56 2.98 16.66
CA GLU A 334 -7.75 3.86 15.51
C GLU A 334 -7.76 5.32 15.95
N ILE A 335 -7.21 6.22 15.13
CA ILE A 335 -7.36 7.66 15.38
C ILE A 335 -8.84 8.02 15.18
N SER A 336 -9.53 8.19 16.31
CA SER A 336 -10.90 8.67 16.32
C SER A 336 -10.90 10.19 16.22
N VAL A 337 -11.82 10.75 15.41
CA VAL A 337 -12.02 12.21 15.30
C VAL A 337 -12.27 12.83 16.70
N ASP A 338 -12.94 12.10 17.60
CA ASP A 338 -13.15 12.52 18.97
C ASP A 338 -11.83 12.58 19.77
N GLY A 339 -10.90 11.67 19.52
CA GLY A 339 -9.56 11.66 20.11
C GLY A 339 -8.72 12.85 19.66
N LEU A 340 -8.75 13.14 18.36
CA LEU A 340 -8.04 14.29 17.78
C LEU A 340 -8.57 15.62 18.33
N ILE A 341 -9.90 15.77 18.39
CA ILE A 341 -10.54 16.97 18.95
C ILE A 341 -10.23 17.13 20.43
N ARG A 342 -10.19 16.02 21.21
CA ARG A 342 -9.77 16.08 22.64
C ARG A 342 -8.31 16.48 22.78
N PHE A 343 -7.44 16.00 21.89
CA PHE A 343 -6.02 16.36 21.91
C PHE A 343 -5.80 17.84 21.58
N ILE A 344 -6.52 18.38 20.60
CA ILE A 344 -6.47 19.80 20.21
C ILE A 344 -7.09 20.71 21.29
N LYS A 345 -8.15 20.27 21.99
CA LYS A 345 -8.81 21.03 23.05
C LYS A 345 -8.06 21.00 24.40
N LYS A 346 -7.22 19.98 24.64
CA LYS A 346 -6.47 19.85 25.89
C LYS A 346 -5.56 21.04 26.22
N PRO A 347 -4.81 21.68 25.33
CA PRO A 347 -4.00 22.85 25.63
C PRO A 347 -4.84 24.10 25.93
N PHE A 348 -6.02 24.24 25.32
CA PHE A 348 -6.91 25.37 25.56
C PHE A 348 -7.64 25.29 26.91
N ALA A 349 -7.97 24.10 27.37
CA ALA A 349 -8.59 23.90 28.70
C ALA A 349 -7.62 24.16 29.86
N LYS A 350 -6.30 23.91 29.65
CA LYS A 350 -5.29 24.24 30.68
C LYS A 350 -5.05 25.75 30.80
N LYS A 351 -5.15 26.52 29.71
CA LYS A 351 -5.03 27.98 29.72
C LYS A 351 -6.25 28.67 30.32
N ALA A 352 -7.43 28.07 30.28
CA ALA A 352 -8.63 28.62 30.89
C ALA A 352 -8.65 28.45 32.44
N LYS A 353 -8.06 27.36 32.97
CA LYS A 353 -7.97 27.15 34.44
C LYS A 353 -6.89 28.00 35.11
N THR A 354 -5.87 28.48 34.41
CA THR A 354 -4.83 29.35 34.94
C THR A 354 -5.22 30.83 34.96
N LYS A 355 -6.26 31.23 34.21
CA LYS A 355 -6.79 32.63 34.27
C LYS A 355 -7.95 32.84 35.21
N GLY A 356 -8.53 31.78 35.78
CA GLY A 356 -9.64 31.87 36.75
C GLY A 356 -9.22 31.75 38.21
N GLY A 357 -7.92 31.60 38.53
CA GLY A 357 -7.41 31.43 39.89
C GLY A 357 -6.72 32.64 40.52
N ALA A 358 -6.80 33.84 39.89
CA ALA A 358 -6.13 35.04 40.35
C ALA A 358 -7.10 36.20 40.69
N ALA A 359 -8.32 35.89 41.13
CA ALA A 359 -9.31 36.89 41.51
C ALA A 359 -10.09 36.45 42.76
N HIS A 360 -9.40 35.97 43.79
CA HIS A 360 -9.91 35.91 45.18
C HIS A 360 -8.70 35.66 46.09
N GLU A 361 -8.01 36.76 46.44
CA GLU A 361 -7.31 37.01 47.68
C GLU A 361 -7.29 38.52 47.88
#